data_812937bc6cf934b5a0b7b7cb00020ab6
#
_entry.id   812937bc6cf934b5a0b7b7cb00020ab6
#
_cell.length_a   1.000
_cell.length_b   1.000
_cell.length_c   1.000
_cell.angle_alpha   90.00
_cell.angle_beta   90.00
_cell.angle_gamma   90.00
#
_symmetry.space_group_name_H-M   'P 1'
#
loop_
_entity.id
_entity.type
_entity.pdbx_description
1 polymer ?
#
loop_
_entity_poly.entity_id
_entity_poly.type
_entity_poly.pdbx_seq_one_letter_code
_entity_poly.pdbx_strand_id
1 'polypeptide(L)'
;MRAVDVIDKKRRGEALAEEELRFLIEGYVAGRIPDYQMSAFLMAVVWRGMTREETLALTRLLADSGERLDLSGIPGVKVDKHSTGGVGDKATLVVLPLVASIGVPVIKMSGRGLGHTGGTIDKLESIPGFRTNLSVAELVAQVRQVGIALGGQTADLAPADKKLYALRDVTGTVESLPLIASSVMSKKLAGGADAIVLDVKVGDGAFMKSRSDARRLARLMVEIGEAAGRRTVAVLSNMDQPLGCAIGNALEVAEAIRVLSGEGPFDLAEIALALAEEMTVLAGVAATREEARRMLRQSVAEGRALETLRRWIAAQGGDPAVVDDPSRLPQAPVQMPYLPKKAGFVAKLPALAFGLAAMRLGAGRETKDAAIDPSVGIVLHAKVGDRVQTHRPMFTVHARTEEDALRCIREIEEVMEISDDPVEAPPLILARIDRSEALPHADLMEAAREARERAYVPYSGFAVGAALELADGRMVTGANVENASYGLTNCAERSAVFRAVAESAPGARPEIRAVAVIADSPEPVSPCGACRQVLAEFCPPDTPVYLGNLRGDVVEMTVGQLLPGAFTDAQMANVRRQDKEA
;
A
#
# COMPACT_ATOMS: atom_id res chain seq x y z
N MET A 1 -15.01 26.30 -19.84
CA MET A 1 -14.12 25.11 -19.72
C MET A 1 -14.84 23.92 -20.34
N ARG A 2 -14.17 23.09 -21.15
CA ARG A 2 -14.71 21.86 -21.72
C ARG A 2 -13.87 20.69 -21.18
N ALA A 3 -14.49 19.54 -20.94
CA ALA A 3 -13.77 18.36 -20.43
C ALA A 3 -12.61 17.95 -21.37
N VAL A 4 -12.81 18.03 -22.69
CA VAL A 4 -11.79 17.66 -23.67
C VAL A 4 -10.52 18.53 -23.56
N ASP A 5 -10.65 19.82 -23.22
CA ASP A 5 -9.50 20.71 -23.09
C ASP A 5 -8.64 20.33 -21.87
N VAL A 6 -9.28 19.95 -20.76
CA VAL A 6 -8.60 19.49 -19.54
C VAL A 6 -7.96 18.12 -19.76
N ILE A 7 -8.64 17.21 -20.44
CA ILE A 7 -8.11 15.88 -20.81
C ILE A 7 -6.87 16.06 -21.71
N ASP A 8 -6.93 16.93 -22.71
CA ASP A 8 -5.83 17.15 -23.64
C ASP A 8 -4.62 17.78 -22.94
N LYS A 9 -4.84 18.71 -22.01
CA LYS A 9 -3.80 19.29 -21.16
C LYS A 9 -3.09 18.19 -20.35
N LYS A 10 -3.84 17.31 -19.67
CA LYS A 10 -3.28 16.19 -18.90
C LYS A 10 -2.55 15.18 -19.78
N ARG A 11 -3.11 14.84 -20.94
CA ARG A 11 -2.49 13.96 -21.93
C ARG A 11 -1.13 14.46 -22.41
N ARG A 12 -0.92 15.77 -22.48
CA ARG A 12 0.38 16.38 -22.82
C ARG A 12 1.37 16.35 -21.66
N GLY A 13 0.95 16.00 -20.42
CA GLY A 13 1.78 15.99 -19.23
C GLY A 13 1.77 17.31 -18.47
N GLU A 14 0.91 18.24 -18.81
CA GLU A 14 0.78 19.51 -18.10
C GLU A 14 0.02 19.33 -16.78
N ALA A 15 0.43 20.06 -15.73
CA ALA A 15 -0.27 20.04 -14.44
C ALA A 15 -1.62 20.75 -14.55
N LEU A 16 -2.62 20.18 -13.86
CA LEU A 16 -3.97 20.74 -13.78
C LEU A 16 -4.13 21.63 -12.54
N ALA A 17 -4.79 22.75 -12.70
CA ALA A 17 -5.21 23.57 -11.58
C ALA A 17 -6.36 22.92 -10.80
N GLU A 18 -6.56 23.30 -9.53
CA GLU A 18 -7.65 22.76 -8.71
C GLU A 18 -9.03 23.02 -9.33
N GLU A 19 -9.24 24.16 -9.98
CA GLU A 19 -10.48 24.51 -10.67
C GLU A 19 -10.78 23.59 -11.86
N GLU A 20 -9.75 23.12 -12.56
CA GLU A 20 -9.89 22.17 -13.68
C GLU A 20 -10.28 20.79 -13.16
N LEU A 21 -9.65 20.33 -12.06
CA LEU A 21 -10.03 19.09 -11.39
C LEU A 21 -11.45 19.18 -10.81
N ARG A 22 -11.79 20.27 -10.17
CA ARG A 22 -13.13 20.54 -9.63
C ARG A 22 -14.19 20.46 -10.72
N PHE A 23 -13.95 21.11 -11.85
CA PHE A 23 -14.85 21.06 -13.00
C PHE A 23 -15.10 19.63 -13.48
N LEU A 24 -14.04 18.80 -13.57
CA LEU A 24 -14.18 17.39 -13.98
C LEU A 24 -14.98 16.58 -12.95
N ILE A 25 -14.62 16.67 -11.66
CA ILE A 25 -15.23 15.85 -10.61
C ILE A 25 -16.69 16.22 -10.38
N GLU A 26 -17.01 17.51 -10.21
CA GLU A 26 -18.39 17.98 -10.04
C GLU A 26 -19.23 17.74 -11.29
N GLY A 27 -18.66 17.95 -12.47
CA GLY A 27 -19.33 17.66 -13.74
C GLY A 27 -19.63 16.17 -13.91
N TYR A 28 -18.74 15.31 -13.49
CA TYR A 28 -18.91 13.86 -13.55
C TYR A 28 -19.96 13.36 -12.55
N VAL A 29 -19.92 13.85 -11.31
CA VAL A 29 -20.93 13.50 -10.29
C VAL A 29 -22.32 13.93 -10.74
N ALA A 30 -22.44 15.14 -11.27
CA ALA A 30 -23.69 15.70 -11.79
C ALA A 30 -24.16 15.08 -13.13
N GLY A 31 -23.41 14.14 -13.72
CA GLY A 31 -23.76 13.51 -15.00
C GLY A 31 -23.58 14.40 -16.24
N ARG A 32 -22.96 15.58 -16.11
CA ARG A 32 -22.65 16.47 -17.24
C ARG A 32 -21.44 16.01 -18.04
N ILE A 33 -20.51 15.28 -17.42
CA ILE A 33 -19.35 14.66 -18.06
C ILE A 33 -19.61 13.16 -18.14
N PRO A 34 -19.65 12.57 -19.34
CA PRO A 34 -19.95 11.14 -19.51
C PRO A 34 -18.74 10.25 -19.20
N ASP A 35 -18.99 8.95 -18.96
CA ASP A 35 -18.00 7.96 -18.58
C ASP A 35 -16.82 7.88 -19.55
N TYR A 36 -17.05 7.99 -20.87
CA TYR A 36 -15.97 7.90 -21.86
C TYR A 36 -14.98 9.07 -21.76
N GLN A 37 -15.42 10.28 -21.39
CA GLN A 37 -14.53 11.41 -21.16
C GLN A 37 -13.76 11.24 -19.86
N MET A 38 -14.44 10.79 -18.79
CA MET A 38 -13.77 10.49 -17.52
C MET A 38 -12.77 9.35 -17.67
N SER A 39 -13.09 8.30 -18.43
CA SER A 39 -12.14 7.20 -18.72
C SER A 39 -10.89 7.72 -19.45
N ALA A 40 -11.06 8.62 -20.41
CA ALA A 40 -9.93 9.24 -21.12
C ALA A 40 -9.05 10.08 -20.17
N PHE A 41 -9.65 10.83 -19.23
CA PHE A 41 -8.93 11.55 -18.20
C PHE A 41 -8.16 10.59 -17.26
N LEU A 42 -8.81 9.54 -16.76
CA LEU A 42 -8.19 8.55 -15.89
C LEU A 42 -7.02 7.85 -16.58
N MET A 43 -7.16 7.50 -17.86
CA MET A 43 -6.06 6.90 -18.63
C MET A 43 -4.91 7.90 -18.87
N ALA A 44 -5.20 9.18 -19.08
CA ALA A 44 -4.17 10.20 -19.16
C ALA A 44 -3.39 10.31 -17.82
N VAL A 45 -4.09 10.20 -16.69
CA VAL A 45 -3.44 10.14 -15.36
C VAL A 45 -2.59 8.88 -15.19
N VAL A 46 -3.03 7.71 -15.66
CA VAL A 46 -2.22 6.48 -15.62
C VAL A 46 -0.89 6.65 -16.33
N TRP A 47 -0.90 7.28 -17.52
CA TRP A 47 0.30 7.45 -18.34
C TRP A 47 1.18 8.63 -17.94
N ARG A 48 0.59 9.72 -17.43
CA ARG A 48 1.31 10.97 -17.12
C ARG A 48 1.52 11.21 -15.64
N GLY A 49 0.87 10.42 -14.79
CA GLY A 49 0.87 10.68 -13.34
C GLY A 49 0.07 11.94 -12.97
N MET A 50 0.21 12.31 -11.72
CA MET A 50 -0.26 13.57 -11.15
C MET A 50 0.84 14.15 -10.27
N THR A 51 0.94 15.48 -10.23
CA THR A 51 1.79 16.14 -9.25
C THR A 51 1.23 15.93 -7.84
N ARG A 52 2.03 16.26 -6.84
CA ARG A 52 1.61 16.25 -5.44
C ARG A 52 0.39 17.14 -5.21
N GLU A 53 0.42 18.36 -5.76
CA GLU A 53 -0.63 19.37 -5.64
C GLU A 53 -1.93 18.90 -6.29
N GLU A 54 -1.84 18.32 -7.50
CA GLU A 54 -2.99 17.71 -8.19
C GLU A 54 -3.61 16.59 -7.34
N THR A 55 -2.77 15.71 -6.76
CA THR A 55 -3.25 14.58 -5.95
C THR A 55 -3.92 15.04 -4.66
N LEU A 56 -3.35 16.06 -3.98
CA LEU A 56 -3.96 16.69 -2.81
C LEU A 56 -5.29 17.34 -3.14
N ALA A 57 -5.37 18.08 -4.25
CA ALA A 57 -6.60 18.74 -4.71
C ALA A 57 -7.67 17.69 -5.05
N LEU A 58 -7.32 16.66 -5.84
CA LEU A 58 -8.24 15.57 -6.16
C LEU A 58 -8.77 14.89 -4.90
N THR A 59 -7.90 14.58 -3.95
CA THR A 59 -8.30 13.91 -2.70
C THR A 59 -9.30 14.75 -1.90
N ARG A 60 -9.08 16.06 -1.79
CA ARG A 60 -10.02 16.99 -1.13
C ARG A 60 -11.36 17.04 -1.84
N LEU A 61 -11.35 17.17 -3.16
CA LEU A 61 -12.57 17.20 -3.98
C LEU A 61 -13.39 15.92 -3.84
N LEU A 62 -12.73 14.76 -3.79
CA LEU A 62 -13.41 13.47 -3.55
C LEU A 62 -13.98 13.37 -2.14
N ALA A 63 -13.22 13.81 -1.12
CA ALA A 63 -13.67 13.81 0.27
C ALA A 63 -14.85 14.74 0.51
N ASP A 64 -14.85 15.92 -0.16
CA ASP A 64 -15.88 16.95 -0.02
C ASP A 64 -17.10 16.73 -0.94
N SER A 65 -17.08 15.69 -1.75
CA SER A 65 -18.20 15.37 -2.66
C SER A 65 -19.45 14.86 -1.95
N GLY A 66 -19.37 14.53 -0.68
CA GLY A 66 -20.46 14.03 0.15
C GLY A 66 -20.38 14.52 1.58
N GLU A 67 -21.02 13.79 2.48
CA GLU A 67 -21.03 14.13 3.89
C GLU A 67 -19.69 13.78 4.55
N ARG A 68 -19.25 14.61 5.51
CA ARG A 68 -18.17 14.30 6.44
C ARG A 68 -18.77 13.88 7.79
N LEU A 69 -18.22 12.80 8.37
CA LEU A 69 -18.68 12.37 9.68
C LEU A 69 -18.19 13.35 10.77
N ASP A 70 -19.12 13.87 11.56
CA ASP A 70 -18.79 14.62 12.77
C ASP A 70 -18.62 13.65 13.95
N LEU A 71 -17.36 13.45 14.35
CA LEU A 71 -16.97 12.61 15.48
C LEU A 71 -16.63 13.43 16.73
N SER A 72 -16.86 14.75 16.75
CA SER A 72 -16.55 15.64 17.87
C SER A 72 -17.23 15.20 19.17
N GLY A 73 -18.38 14.57 19.07
CA GLY A 73 -19.09 14.02 20.21
C GLY A 73 -18.47 12.77 20.85
N ILE A 74 -17.39 12.18 20.30
CA ILE A 74 -16.67 11.04 20.88
C ILE A 74 -15.43 11.57 21.62
N PRO A 75 -15.29 11.31 22.93
CA PRO A 75 -14.11 11.72 23.69
C PRO A 75 -12.82 11.05 23.19
N GLY A 76 -11.68 11.74 23.35
CA GLY A 76 -10.36 11.23 22.95
C GLY A 76 -10.06 11.38 21.47
N VAL A 77 -8.86 10.99 21.09
CA VAL A 77 -8.37 11.00 19.70
C VAL A 77 -8.84 9.75 19.00
N LYS A 78 -9.65 9.92 17.96
CA LYS A 78 -10.15 8.81 17.12
C LYS A 78 -9.11 8.45 16.08
N VAL A 79 -8.67 7.20 16.08
CA VAL A 79 -7.68 6.71 15.13
C VAL A 79 -8.33 5.68 14.20
N ASP A 80 -8.31 5.95 12.90
CA ASP A 80 -8.76 4.97 11.90
C ASP A 80 -7.58 4.13 11.40
N LYS A 81 -7.83 2.87 11.09
CA LYS A 81 -6.87 1.95 10.46
C LYS A 81 -7.36 1.57 9.06
N HIS A 82 -6.50 1.70 8.07
CA HIS A 82 -6.78 1.21 6.71
C HIS A 82 -5.76 0.14 6.30
N SER A 83 -6.21 -0.85 5.54
CA SER A 83 -5.32 -1.79 4.85
C SER A 83 -5.54 -1.66 3.35
N THR A 84 -4.46 -1.75 2.56
CA THR A 84 -4.56 -1.82 1.10
C THR A 84 -5.09 -3.17 0.61
N GLY A 85 -5.30 -4.12 1.53
CA GLY A 85 -5.86 -5.44 1.23
C GLY A 85 -4.81 -6.49 0.90
N GLY A 86 -5.14 -7.74 1.21
CA GLY A 86 -4.29 -8.90 0.98
C GLY A 86 -5.02 -10.19 1.30
N VAL A 87 -4.32 -11.32 1.12
CA VAL A 87 -4.86 -12.65 1.35
C VAL A 87 -4.77 -13.01 2.83
N GLY A 88 -5.90 -13.39 3.42
CA GLY A 88 -5.98 -13.68 4.86
C GLY A 88 -5.84 -12.41 5.73
N ASP A 89 -6.02 -11.21 5.19
CA ASP A 89 -5.90 -9.95 5.95
C ASP A 89 -7.11 -9.73 6.87
N LYS A 90 -7.00 -10.26 8.06
CA LYS A 90 -7.92 -10.10 9.19
C LYS A 90 -7.36 -9.19 10.28
N ALA A 91 -6.23 -8.50 10.04
CA ALA A 91 -5.60 -7.64 11.04
C ALA A 91 -6.59 -6.64 11.69
N THR A 92 -7.57 -6.13 10.94
CA THR A 92 -8.61 -5.24 11.48
C THR A 92 -9.42 -5.89 12.61
N LEU A 93 -9.76 -7.19 12.51
CA LEU A 93 -10.54 -7.91 13.53
C LEU A 93 -9.77 -8.06 14.85
N VAL A 94 -8.44 -8.06 14.79
CA VAL A 94 -7.56 -8.11 15.96
C VAL A 94 -7.26 -6.71 16.50
N VAL A 95 -6.89 -5.78 15.62
CA VAL A 95 -6.42 -4.43 15.98
C VAL A 95 -7.52 -3.62 16.69
N LEU A 96 -8.74 -3.63 16.16
CA LEU A 96 -9.81 -2.79 16.71
C LEU A 96 -10.14 -3.11 18.17
N PRO A 97 -10.48 -4.37 18.54
CA PRO A 97 -10.74 -4.70 19.94
C PRO A 97 -9.50 -4.53 20.81
N LEU A 98 -8.32 -4.76 20.27
CA LEU A 98 -7.07 -4.63 21.01
C LEU A 98 -6.82 -3.17 21.44
N VAL A 99 -6.92 -2.19 20.54
CA VAL A 99 -6.69 -0.78 20.88
C VAL A 99 -7.84 -0.20 21.71
N ALA A 100 -9.08 -0.60 21.45
CA ALA A 100 -10.22 -0.16 22.24
C ALA A 100 -10.16 -0.66 23.69
N SER A 101 -9.60 -1.85 23.94
CA SER A 101 -9.42 -2.42 25.29
C SER A 101 -8.50 -1.60 26.19
N ILE A 102 -7.71 -0.69 25.62
CA ILE A 102 -6.82 0.23 26.33
C ILE A 102 -7.26 1.69 26.20
N GLY A 103 -8.50 1.94 25.72
CA GLY A 103 -9.13 3.26 25.72
C GLY A 103 -8.96 4.08 24.43
N VAL A 104 -8.48 3.51 23.32
CA VAL A 104 -8.45 4.20 22.02
C VAL A 104 -9.80 4.02 21.32
N PRO A 105 -10.59 5.09 21.09
CA PRO A 105 -11.88 4.98 20.42
C PRO A 105 -11.68 4.78 18.92
N VAL A 106 -12.39 3.79 18.32
CA VAL A 106 -12.28 3.47 16.90
C VAL A 106 -13.66 3.47 16.25
N ILE A 107 -13.79 4.27 15.19
CA ILE A 107 -14.91 4.19 14.25
C ILE A 107 -14.36 3.88 12.87
N LYS A 108 -14.84 2.81 12.26
CA LYS A 108 -14.29 2.33 11.00
C LYS A 108 -15.35 2.14 9.95
N MET A 109 -15.15 2.77 8.80
CA MET A 109 -15.89 2.45 7.59
C MET A 109 -15.09 1.44 6.76
N SER A 110 -15.74 0.34 6.37
CA SER A 110 -15.09 -0.76 5.64
C SER A 110 -15.89 -1.16 4.40
N GLY A 111 -15.22 -1.88 3.48
CA GLY A 111 -15.81 -2.41 2.25
C GLY A 111 -15.94 -3.93 2.26
N ARG A 112 -16.69 -4.45 1.26
CA ARG A 112 -16.74 -5.87 0.92
C ARG A 112 -15.52 -6.28 0.12
N GLY A 113 -15.16 -7.55 0.14
CA GLY A 113 -14.10 -8.12 -0.68
C GLY A 113 -14.51 -8.28 -2.14
N LEU A 114 -13.51 -8.18 -3.03
CA LEU A 114 -13.64 -8.49 -4.44
C LEU A 114 -12.34 -9.17 -4.92
N GLY A 115 -12.49 -10.14 -5.83
CA GLY A 115 -11.36 -10.91 -6.31
C GLY A 115 -10.71 -11.77 -5.21
N HIS A 116 -9.38 -11.82 -5.22
CA HIS A 116 -8.57 -12.63 -4.30
C HIS A 116 -8.45 -12.09 -2.88
N THR A 117 -8.93 -10.86 -2.61
CA THR A 117 -8.86 -10.24 -1.28
C THR A 117 -10.18 -10.39 -0.54
N GLY A 118 -10.14 -10.86 0.71
CA GLY A 118 -11.32 -10.95 1.57
C GLY A 118 -11.71 -9.60 2.17
N GLY A 119 -13.02 -9.27 2.21
CA GLY A 119 -13.54 -8.04 2.81
C GLY A 119 -13.75 -8.17 4.31
N THR A 120 -13.45 -7.11 5.06
CA THR A 120 -13.72 -7.07 6.51
C THR A 120 -15.21 -7.22 6.83
N ILE A 121 -16.07 -6.63 6.00
CA ILE A 121 -17.55 -6.75 6.13
C ILE A 121 -17.97 -8.21 5.99
N ASP A 122 -17.49 -8.92 4.97
CA ASP A 122 -17.85 -10.31 4.69
C ASP A 122 -17.42 -11.25 5.83
N LYS A 123 -16.26 -10.98 6.45
CA LYS A 123 -15.79 -11.72 7.62
C LYS A 123 -16.69 -11.50 8.84
N LEU A 124 -17.04 -10.27 9.17
CA LEU A 124 -17.91 -9.95 10.30
C LEU A 124 -19.34 -10.47 10.10
N GLU A 125 -19.86 -10.42 8.88
CA GLU A 125 -21.18 -10.97 8.55
C GLU A 125 -21.23 -12.51 8.61
N SER A 126 -20.07 -13.20 8.70
CA SER A 126 -20.04 -14.64 9.01
C SER A 126 -20.38 -14.95 10.48
N ILE A 127 -20.32 -13.94 11.36
CA ILE A 127 -20.81 -14.06 12.75
C ILE A 127 -22.33 -14.01 12.73
N PRO A 128 -23.05 -15.02 13.24
CA PRO A 128 -24.50 -15.03 13.21
C PRO A 128 -25.11 -13.76 13.81
N GLY A 129 -25.95 -13.07 13.06
CA GLY A 129 -26.67 -11.87 13.49
C GLY A 129 -25.89 -10.55 13.43
N PHE A 130 -24.59 -10.57 13.11
CA PHE A 130 -23.76 -9.34 13.11
C PHE A 130 -24.23 -8.34 12.05
N ARG A 131 -24.49 -7.10 12.46
CA ARG A 131 -24.98 -6.02 11.60
C ARG A 131 -23.84 -5.09 11.20
N THR A 132 -23.72 -4.80 9.90
CA THR A 132 -22.73 -3.86 9.33
C THR A 132 -23.36 -2.60 8.72
N ASN A 133 -24.69 -2.57 8.59
CA ASN A 133 -25.47 -1.46 8.03
C ASN A 133 -25.99 -0.53 9.13
N LEU A 134 -25.09 0.04 9.94
CA LEU A 134 -25.42 0.98 10.99
C LEU A 134 -25.48 2.41 10.44
N SER A 135 -26.42 3.21 10.93
CA SER A 135 -26.45 4.65 10.71
C SER A 135 -25.29 5.34 11.43
N VAL A 136 -24.92 6.54 11.00
CA VAL A 136 -23.88 7.34 11.65
C VAL A 136 -24.19 7.56 13.14
N ALA A 137 -25.44 7.84 13.48
CA ALA A 137 -25.87 8.03 14.86
C ALA A 137 -25.68 6.75 15.71
N GLU A 138 -26.03 5.57 15.16
CA GLU A 138 -25.78 4.28 15.84
C GLU A 138 -24.27 4.03 16.02
N LEU A 139 -23.45 4.29 15.00
CA LEU A 139 -22.00 4.14 15.07
C LEU A 139 -21.40 5.02 16.19
N VAL A 140 -21.75 6.31 16.24
CA VAL A 140 -21.28 7.23 17.27
C VAL A 140 -21.74 6.81 18.66
N ALA A 141 -23.01 6.44 18.83
CA ALA A 141 -23.55 5.99 20.11
C ALA A 141 -22.82 4.72 20.60
N GLN A 142 -22.55 3.77 19.70
CA GLN A 142 -21.86 2.53 20.03
C GLN A 142 -20.40 2.78 20.43
N VAL A 143 -19.65 3.64 19.72
CA VAL A 143 -18.26 3.95 20.11
C VAL A 143 -18.21 4.55 21.52
N ARG A 144 -19.17 5.42 21.90
CA ARG A 144 -19.26 5.95 23.27
C ARG A 144 -19.50 4.85 24.31
N GLN A 145 -20.20 3.79 23.95
CA GLN A 145 -20.56 2.71 24.88
C GLN A 145 -19.52 1.60 24.94
N VAL A 146 -18.96 1.20 23.79
CA VAL A 146 -18.10 0.00 23.66
C VAL A 146 -16.68 0.35 23.26
N GLY A 147 -16.43 1.55 22.74
CA GLY A 147 -15.13 1.98 22.22
C GLY A 147 -14.89 1.63 20.76
N ILE A 148 -15.75 0.80 20.14
CA ILE A 148 -15.60 0.35 18.75
C ILE A 148 -16.94 0.43 18.04
N ALA A 149 -16.94 0.87 16.78
CA ALA A 149 -18.00 0.60 15.82
C ALA A 149 -17.40 0.41 14.42
N LEU A 150 -17.98 -0.51 13.65
CA LEU A 150 -17.62 -0.71 12.26
C LEU A 150 -18.91 -0.76 11.41
N GLY A 151 -18.92 0.02 10.33
CA GLY A 151 -20.02 0.03 9.38
C GLY A 151 -19.56 -0.14 7.95
N GLY A 152 -20.48 -0.52 7.07
CA GLY A 152 -20.30 -0.44 5.62
C GLY A 152 -20.17 1.02 5.19
N GLN A 153 -19.50 1.27 4.05
CA GLN A 153 -19.48 2.61 3.47
C GLN A 153 -20.90 3.04 3.08
N THR A 154 -21.35 4.16 3.62
CA THR A 154 -22.61 4.76 3.23
C THR A 154 -22.53 5.30 1.79
N ALA A 155 -23.70 5.44 1.14
CA ALA A 155 -23.75 5.99 -0.22
C ALA A 155 -23.24 7.44 -0.27
N ASP A 156 -23.34 8.15 0.85
CA ASP A 156 -23.11 9.58 0.97
C ASP A 156 -21.66 9.92 1.37
N LEU A 157 -20.86 8.92 1.75
CA LEU A 157 -19.44 9.11 2.08
C LEU A 157 -18.59 9.06 0.80
N ALA A 158 -18.03 10.21 0.40
CA ALA A 158 -17.21 10.37 -0.81
C ALA A 158 -17.86 9.76 -2.09
N PRO A 159 -19.10 10.15 -2.47
CA PRO A 159 -19.82 9.55 -3.60
C PRO A 159 -19.09 9.71 -4.94
N ALA A 160 -18.31 10.78 -5.13
CA ALA A 160 -17.47 10.95 -6.30
C ALA A 160 -16.43 9.85 -6.43
N ASP A 161 -15.77 9.47 -5.33
CA ASP A 161 -14.80 8.35 -5.34
C ASP A 161 -15.49 7.02 -5.68
N LYS A 162 -16.66 6.77 -5.10
CA LYS A 162 -17.43 5.54 -5.41
C LYS A 162 -17.72 5.41 -6.91
N LYS A 163 -18.16 6.51 -7.54
CA LYS A 163 -18.46 6.54 -8.98
C LYS A 163 -17.20 6.38 -9.82
N LEU A 164 -16.12 7.09 -9.46
CA LEU A 164 -14.82 6.99 -10.13
C LEU A 164 -14.21 5.59 -10.01
N TYR A 165 -14.24 5.00 -8.82
CA TYR A 165 -13.68 3.66 -8.60
C TYR A 165 -14.42 2.59 -9.41
N ALA A 166 -15.75 2.67 -9.50
CA ALA A 166 -16.55 1.77 -10.33
C ALA A 166 -16.19 1.87 -11.82
N LEU A 167 -15.83 3.06 -12.29
CA LEU A 167 -15.34 3.27 -13.67
C LEU A 167 -13.92 2.72 -13.84
N ARG A 168 -13.03 2.98 -12.87
CA ARG A 168 -11.64 2.51 -12.90
C ARG A 168 -11.54 0.99 -12.95
N ASP A 169 -12.41 0.30 -12.23
CA ASP A 169 -12.44 -1.16 -12.13
C ASP A 169 -12.65 -1.85 -13.49
N VAL A 170 -13.34 -1.17 -14.41
CA VAL A 170 -13.66 -1.71 -15.74
C VAL A 170 -12.89 -1.04 -16.90
N THR A 171 -11.96 -0.12 -16.59
CA THR A 171 -11.22 0.65 -17.62
C THR A 171 -9.70 0.49 -17.56
N GLY A 172 -9.19 -0.44 -16.71
CA GLY A 172 -7.75 -0.69 -16.57
C GLY A 172 -6.98 0.51 -15.97
N THR A 173 -7.63 1.29 -15.09
CA THR A 173 -7.03 2.49 -14.48
C THR A 173 -6.89 2.40 -12.96
N VAL A 174 -6.97 1.19 -12.39
CA VAL A 174 -6.87 0.99 -10.94
C VAL A 174 -5.44 1.21 -10.42
N GLU A 175 -4.42 0.79 -11.16
CA GLU A 175 -3.02 0.68 -10.67
C GLU A 175 -2.25 2.02 -10.62
N SER A 176 -2.89 3.15 -10.78
CA SER A 176 -2.25 4.46 -10.68
C SER A 176 -2.07 4.89 -9.21
N LEU A 177 -0.82 5.12 -8.77
CA LEU A 177 -0.52 5.51 -7.37
C LEU A 177 -1.29 6.76 -6.90
N PRO A 178 -1.33 7.88 -7.66
CA PRO A 178 -2.12 9.05 -7.26
C PRO A 178 -3.62 8.74 -7.10
N LEU A 179 -4.18 7.93 -8.01
CA LEU A 179 -5.59 7.57 -7.95
C LEU A 179 -5.90 6.60 -6.82
N ILE A 180 -4.98 5.69 -6.48
CA ILE A 180 -5.10 4.80 -5.30
C ILE A 180 -5.04 5.64 -4.03
N ALA A 181 -4.04 6.51 -3.90
CA ALA A 181 -3.88 7.38 -2.74
C ALA A 181 -5.10 8.27 -2.52
N SER A 182 -5.58 8.94 -3.57
CA SER A 182 -6.76 9.81 -3.50
C SER A 182 -8.02 9.04 -3.10
N SER A 183 -8.24 7.85 -3.67
CA SER A 183 -9.40 7.00 -3.35
C SER A 183 -9.37 6.51 -1.90
N VAL A 184 -8.23 6.08 -1.40
CA VAL A 184 -8.07 5.64 0.00
C VAL A 184 -8.28 6.81 0.95
N MET A 185 -7.51 7.90 0.75
CA MET A 185 -7.45 9.00 1.69
C MET A 185 -8.71 9.85 1.70
N SER A 186 -9.41 10.03 0.58
CA SER A 186 -10.70 10.75 0.56
C SER A 186 -11.72 10.14 1.52
N LYS A 187 -11.82 8.81 1.55
CA LYS A 187 -12.72 8.11 2.49
C LYS A 187 -12.28 8.25 3.95
N LYS A 188 -10.97 8.29 4.21
CA LYS A 188 -10.43 8.48 5.56
C LYS A 188 -10.65 9.89 6.06
N LEU A 189 -10.49 10.88 5.20
CA LEU A 189 -10.78 12.28 5.52
C LEU A 189 -12.28 12.53 5.73
N ALA A 190 -13.15 11.96 4.88
CA ALA A 190 -14.59 12.04 5.04
C ALA A 190 -15.08 11.29 6.30
N GLY A 191 -14.40 10.20 6.70
CA GLY A 191 -14.70 9.44 7.91
C GLY A 191 -14.42 10.14 9.23
N GLY A 192 -13.81 11.33 9.23
CA GLY A 192 -13.73 12.22 10.39
C GLY A 192 -12.71 11.84 11.47
N ALA A 193 -11.88 10.81 11.28
CA ALA A 193 -10.85 10.42 12.25
C ALA A 193 -9.79 11.52 12.45
N ASP A 194 -9.26 11.64 13.67
CA ASP A 194 -8.22 12.62 14.01
C ASP A 194 -6.82 12.19 13.61
N ALA A 195 -6.61 10.87 13.49
CA ALA A 195 -5.36 10.29 13.05
C ALA A 195 -5.61 8.99 12.24
N ILE A 196 -4.63 8.60 11.42
CA ILE A 196 -4.77 7.49 10.47
C ILE A 196 -3.54 6.59 10.54
N VAL A 197 -3.76 5.28 10.66
CA VAL A 197 -2.73 4.25 10.48
C VAL A 197 -3.02 3.48 9.21
N LEU A 198 -2.05 3.44 8.31
CA LEU A 198 -2.13 2.76 7.02
C LEU A 198 -1.31 1.47 7.08
N ASP A 199 -1.92 0.36 6.74
CA ASP A 199 -1.28 -0.95 6.57
C ASP A 199 -1.12 -1.19 5.06
N VAL A 200 0.06 -0.88 4.54
CA VAL A 200 0.38 -1.02 3.11
C VAL A 200 0.98 -2.40 2.87
N LYS A 201 0.19 -3.28 2.29
CA LYS A 201 0.59 -4.65 1.96
C LYS A 201 1.50 -4.67 0.74
N VAL A 202 2.58 -5.47 0.81
CA VAL A 202 3.60 -5.59 -0.25
C VAL A 202 3.88 -7.05 -0.53
N GLY A 203 3.83 -7.47 -1.79
CA GLY A 203 4.19 -8.82 -2.21
C GLY A 203 3.14 -9.49 -3.10
N ASP A 204 3.27 -10.79 -3.27
CA ASP A 204 2.49 -11.59 -4.21
C ASP A 204 0.97 -11.46 -4.02
N GLY A 205 0.48 -11.48 -2.80
CA GLY A 205 -0.95 -11.37 -2.47
C GLY A 205 -1.48 -9.94 -2.30
N ALA A 206 -0.65 -8.91 -2.53
CA ALA A 206 -1.01 -7.51 -2.40
C ALA A 206 -1.22 -6.84 -3.76
N PHE A 207 -1.82 -5.64 -3.77
CA PHE A 207 -1.86 -4.78 -4.95
C PHE A 207 -0.46 -4.23 -5.27
N MET A 208 0.30 -3.83 -4.25
CA MET A 208 1.68 -3.36 -4.41
C MET A 208 2.63 -4.54 -4.49
N LYS A 209 3.22 -4.77 -5.67
CA LYS A 209 4.14 -5.88 -5.91
C LYS A 209 5.58 -5.54 -5.54
N SER A 210 5.99 -4.28 -5.68
CA SER A 210 7.34 -3.82 -5.33
C SER A 210 7.34 -3.02 -4.03
N ARG A 211 8.46 -3.11 -3.28
CA ARG A 211 8.66 -2.30 -2.05
C ARG A 211 8.73 -0.81 -2.36
N SER A 212 9.29 -0.44 -3.51
CA SER A 212 9.43 0.94 -3.95
C SER A 212 8.07 1.58 -4.21
N ASP A 213 7.20 0.94 -5.00
CA ASP A 213 5.86 1.46 -5.25
C ASP A 213 5.01 1.55 -3.96
N ALA A 214 5.17 0.56 -3.07
CA ALA A 214 4.51 0.58 -1.77
C ALA A 214 5.00 1.74 -0.89
N ARG A 215 6.32 2.04 -0.88
CA ARG A 215 6.87 3.20 -0.18
C ARG A 215 6.37 4.51 -0.77
N ARG A 216 6.37 4.64 -2.10
CA ARG A 216 5.84 5.82 -2.80
C ARG A 216 4.37 6.04 -2.47
N LEU A 217 3.55 4.99 -2.54
CA LEU A 217 2.14 5.07 -2.16
C LEU A 217 1.96 5.47 -0.68
N ALA A 218 2.72 4.84 0.22
CA ALA A 218 2.65 5.11 1.66
C ALA A 218 3.02 6.57 1.98
N ARG A 219 4.10 7.10 1.40
CA ARG A 219 4.52 8.50 1.56
C ARG A 219 3.46 9.46 1.05
N LEU A 220 2.95 9.23 -0.17
CA LEU A 220 1.91 10.05 -0.74
C LEU A 220 0.66 10.09 0.15
N MET A 221 0.24 8.95 0.69
CA MET A 221 -0.90 8.88 1.61
C MET A 221 -0.61 9.58 2.96
N VAL A 222 0.60 9.43 3.51
CA VAL A 222 1.04 10.16 4.72
C VAL A 222 1.02 11.67 4.47
N GLU A 223 1.59 12.14 3.37
CA GLU A 223 1.56 13.55 2.97
C GLU A 223 0.15 14.11 2.84
N ILE A 224 -0.76 13.36 2.21
CA ILE A 224 -2.17 13.74 2.07
C ILE A 224 -2.82 13.91 3.45
N GLY A 225 -2.60 12.95 4.35
CA GLY A 225 -3.15 13.01 5.70
C GLY A 225 -2.61 14.19 6.50
N GLU A 226 -1.30 14.39 6.50
CA GLU A 226 -0.63 15.51 7.18
C GLU A 226 -1.07 16.87 6.61
N ALA A 227 -1.18 17.01 5.29
CA ALA A 227 -1.68 18.22 4.63
C ALA A 227 -3.15 18.52 4.97
N ALA A 228 -3.92 17.51 5.33
CA ALA A 228 -5.30 17.64 5.80
C ALA A 228 -5.40 17.81 7.34
N GLY A 229 -4.27 17.98 8.05
CA GLY A 229 -4.22 18.13 9.50
C GLY A 229 -4.52 16.84 10.27
N ARG A 230 -4.31 15.67 9.64
CA ARG A 230 -4.51 14.35 10.25
C ARG A 230 -3.16 13.66 10.42
N ARG A 231 -2.73 13.42 11.66
CA ARG A 231 -1.49 12.66 11.91
C ARG A 231 -1.60 11.30 11.28
N THR A 232 -0.66 10.97 10.40
CA THR A 232 -0.74 9.77 9.57
C THR A 232 0.56 8.99 9.60
N VAL A 233 0.48 7.69 9.83
CA VAL A 233 1.61 6.76 9.79
C VAL A 233 1.25 5.58 8.90
N ALA A 234 2.19 5.13 8.08
CA ALA A 234 2.07 3.93 7.28
C ALA A 234 3.05 2.84 7.76
N VAL A 235 2.55 1.61 7.85
CA VAL A 235 3.34 0.42 8.11
C VAL A 235 3.31 -0.44 6.84
N LEU A 236 4.47 -0.70 6.26
CA LEU A 236 4.61 -1.63 5.14
C LEU A 236 4.74 -3.04 5.69
N SER A 237 3.85 -3.94 5.30
CA SER A 237 3.83 -5.32 5.77
C SER A 237 3.88 -6.32 4.62
N ASN A 238 4.60 -7.44 4.84
CA ASN A 238 4.81 -8.48 3.84
C ASN A 238 3.51 -9.25 3.54
N MET A 239 3.28 -9.54 2.25
CA MET A 239 2.15 -10.32 1.74
C MET A 239 2.58 -11.31 0.65
N ASP A 240 3.83 -11.81 0.68
CA ASP A 240 4.30 -12.84 -0.24
C ASP A 240 3.68 -14.21 0.07
N GLN A 241 3.31 -14.42 1.34
CA GLN A 241 2.50 -15.55 1.80
C GLN A 241 1.23 -15.03 2.49
N PRO A 242 0.16 -15.84 2.62
CA PRO A 242 -1.06 -15.46 3.32
C PRO A 242 -0.78 -14.99 4.76
N LEU A 243 -1.47 -13.95 5.23
CA LEU A 243 -1.34 -13.46 6.60
C LEU A 243 -2.11 -14.35 7.58
N GLY A 244 -1.42 -14.81 8.61
CA GLY A 244 -1.93 -15.85 9.48
C GLY A 244 -2.03 -17.19 8.77
N CYS A 245 -2.84 -18.07 9.30
CA CYS A 245 -3.04 -19.42 8.78
C CYS A 245 -4.38 -19.60 8.07
N ALA A 246 -5.42 -18.88 8.45
CA ALA A 246 -6.76 -19.01 7.88
C ALA A 246 -7.00 -18.07 6.70
N ILE A 247 -7.64 -18.60 5.65
CA ILE A 247 -8.06 -17.89 4.45
C ILE A 247 -9.51 -18.29 4.17
N GLY A 248 -10.45 -17.39 4.42
CA GLY A 248 -11.90 -17.64 4.34
C GLY A 248 -12.62 -16.95 5.49
N ASN A 249 -13.89 -16.56 5.29
CA ASN A 249 -14.57 -15.57 6.15
C ASN A 249 -14.69 -16.02 7.62
N ALA A 250 -15.42 -17.10 7.91
CA ALA A 250 -15.58 -17.63 9.26
C ALA A 250 -14.27 -18.15 9.86
N LEU A 251 -13.43 -18.78 9.04
CA LEU A 251 -12.12 -19.28 9.46
C LEU A 251 -11.21 -18.14 9.94
N GLU A 252 -11.26 -16.99 9.27
CA GLU A 252 -10.48 -15.81 9.65
C GLU A 252 -11.01 -15.15 10.93
N VAL A 253 -12.33 -15.19 11.19
CA VAL A 253 -12.90 -14.74 12.46
C VAL A 253 -12.44 -15.64 13.60
N ALA A 254 -12.49 -16.97 13.42
CA ALA A 254 -12.02 -17.93 14.41
C ALA A 254 -10.52 -17.71 14.73
N GLU A 255 -9.71 -17.42 13.72
CA GLU A 255 -8.28 -17.13 13.94
C GLU A 255 -8.05 -15.80 14.66
N ALA A 256 -8.82 -14.75 14.35
CA ALA A 256 -8.75 -13.48 15.06
C ALA A 256 -9.08 -13.64 16.56
N ILE A 257 -10.08 -14.46 16.90
CA ILE A 257 -10.41 -14.83 18.28
C ILE A 257 -9.20 -15.49 18.97
N ARG A 258 -8.55 -16.46 18.30
CA ARG A 258 -7.34 -17.13 18.83
C ARG A 258 -6.18 -16.16 19.06
N VAL A 259 -5.97 -15.18 18.17
CA VAL A 259 -4.93 -14.15 18.40
C VAL A 259 -5.23 -13.33 19.64
N LEU A 260 -6.49 -12.94 19.84
CA LEU A 260 -6.90 -12.15 21.00
C LEU A 260 -6.94 -12.95 22.31
N SER A 261 -6.98 -14.29 22.24
CA SER A 261 -6.77 -15.18 23.38
C SER A 261 -5.30 -15.50 23.67
N GLY A 262 -4.37 -15.02 22.81
CA GLY A 262 -2.93 -15.26 22.97
C GLY A 262 -2.42 -16.55 22.30
N GLU A 263 -3.23 -17.26 21.53
CA GLU A 263 -2.91 -18.58 20.93
C GLU A 263 -2.81 -18.57 19.40
N GLY A 264 -2.88 -17.40 18.77
CA GLY A 264 -2.90 -17.24 17.31
C GLY A 264 -1.52 -17.33 16.66
N PRO A 265 -1.47 -17.32 15.30
CA PRO A 265 -0.22 -17.35 14.56
C PRO A 265 0.60 -16.08 14.79
N PHE A 266 1.92 -16.28 14.87
CA PHE A 266 2.89 -15.25 15.22
C PHE A 266 2.86 -14.05 14.25
N ASP A 267 2.81 -14.32 12.95
CA ASP A 267 2.84 -13.27 11.91
C ASP A 267 1.64 -12.32 12.00
N LEU A 268 0.43 -12.86 12.19
CA LEU A 268 -0.77 -12.05 12.37
C LEU A 268 -0.72 -11.25 13.68
N ALA A 269 -0.27 -11.88 14.77
CA ALA A 269 -0.15 -11.24 16.07
C ALA A 269 0.85 -10.05 16.02
N GLU A 270 2.02 -10.23 15.42
CA GLU A 270 3.05 -9.19 15.33
C GLU A 270 2.65 -8.04 14.40
N ILE A 271 2.02 -8.32 13.25
CA ILE A 271 1.51 -7.25 12.36
C ILE A 271 0.39 -6.48 13.07
N ALA A 272 -0.53 -7.17 13.73
CA ALA A 272 -1.60 -6.51 14.48
C ALA A 272 -1.05 -5.65 15.63
N LEU A 273 -0.05 -6.15 16.37
CA LEU A 273 0.64 -5.36 17.41
C LEU A 273 1.32 -4.13 16.84
N ALA A 274 2.07 -4.27 15.72
CA ALA A 274 2.75 -3.13 15.10
C ALA A 274 1.77 -2.02 14.67
N LEU A 275 0.62 -2.38 14.13
CA LEU A 275 -0.44 -1.42 13.77
C LEU A 275 -1.10 -0.80 15.02
N ALA A 276 -1.38 -1.62 16.02
CA ALA A 276 -1.98 -1.16 17.28
C ALA A 276 -1.05 -0.24 18.07
N GLU A 277 0.27 -0.46 18.03
CA GLU A 277 1.28 0.43 18.61
C GLU A 277 1.17 1.84 18.01
N GLU A 278 1.16 1.95 16.68
CA GLU A 278 1.03 3.25 16.01
C GLU A 278 -0.29 3.94 16.37
N MET A 279 -1.41 3.20 16.39
CA MET A 279 -2.71 3.73 16.78
C MET A 279 -2.69 4.24 18.23
N THR A 280 -2.06 3.52 19.14
CA THR A 280 -1.98 3.86 20.57
C THR A 280 -1.14 5.12 20.81
N VAL A 281 -0.01 5.24 20.11
CA VAL A 281 0.87 6.43 20.18
C VAL A 281 0.17 7.63 19.54
N LEU A 282 -0.46 7.49 18.38
CA LEU A 282 -1.21 8.57 17.73
C LEU A 282 -2.42 9.01 18.56
N ALA A 283 -3.03 8.09 19.31
CA ALA A 283 -4.11 8.43 20.25
C ALA A 283 -3.61 9.20 21.50
N GLY A 284 -2.30 9.21 21.76
CA GLY A 284 -1.72 9.79 22.96
C GLY A 284 -1.95 8.96 24.23
N VAL A 285 -2.33 7.68 24.09
CA VAL A 285 -2.53 6.74 25.21
C VAL A 285 -1.20 6.20 25.72
N ALA A 286 -0.19 6.09 24.84
CA ALA A 286 1.19 5.81 25.20
C ALA A 286 2.12 6.85 24.58
N ALA A 287 3.25 7.11 25.23
CA ALA A 287 4.26 8.06 24.75
C ALA A 287 5.19 7.43 23.69
N THR A 288 5.43 6.13 23.78
CA THR A 288 6.33 5.38 22.89
C THR A 288 5.69 4.08 22.41
N ARG A 289 6.25 3.52 21.32
CA ARG A 289 5.83 2.21 20.79
C ARG A 289 6.08 1.08 21.78
N GLU A 290 7.18 1.13 22.51
CA GLU A 290 7.53 0.12 23.53
C GLU A 290 6.52 0.12 24.68
N GLU A 291 6.10 1.31 25.12
CA GLU A 291 5.04 1.45 26.12
C GLU A 291 3.71 0.92 25.59
N ALA A 292 3.33 1.32 24.38
CA ALA A 292 2.13 0.82 23.70
C ALA A 292 2.14 -0.70 23.60
N ARG A 293 3.24 -1.31 23.12
CA ARG A 293 3.39 -2.77 23.01
C ARG A 293 3.20 -3.46 24.34
N ARG A 294 3.77 -2.93 25.43
CA ARG A 294 3.60 -3.50 26.77
C ARG A 294 2.12 -3.47 27.19
N MET A 295 1.43 -2.32 27.02
CA MET A 295 0.01 -2.18 27.37
C MET A 295 -0.88 -3.13 26.55
N LEU A 296 -0.62 -3.25 25.26
CA LEU A 296 -1.38 -4.12 24.35
C LEU A 296 -1.19 -5.59 24.69
N ARG A 297 0.05 -6.05 24.91
CA ARG A 297 0.33 -7.42 25.34
C ARG A 297 -0.28 -7.74 26.69
N GLN A 298 -0.24 -6.81 27.63
CA GLN A 298 -0.91 -6.95 28.92
C GLN A 298 -2.42 -7.09 28.75
N SER A 299 -3.05 -6.32 27.86
CA SER A 299 -4.48 -6.42 27.58
C SER A 299 -4.88 -7.80 27.03
N VAL A 300 -4.04 -8.40 26.16
CA VAL A 300 -4.26 -9.79 25.69
C VAL A 300 -4.13 -10.78 26.84
N ALA A 301 -3.04 -10.70 27.62
CA ALA A 301 -2.78 -11.61 28.74
C ALA A 301 -3.86 -11.57 29.83
N GLU A 302 -4.47 -10.41 30.06
CA GLU A 302 -5.57 -10.23 31.01
C GLU A 302 -6.95 -10.54 30.42
N GLY A 303 -7.05 -10.91 29.13
CA GLY A 303 -8.30 -11.20 28.44
C GLY A 303 -9.17 -9.97 28.10
N ARG A 304 -8.69 -8.73 28.36
CA ARG A 304 -9.45 -7.51 28.11
C ARG A 304 -9.73 -7.28 26.62
N ALA A 305 -8.76 -7.59 25.75
CA ALA A 305 -8.94 -7.49 24.30
C ALA A 305 -10.01 -8.45 23.79
N LEU A 306 -10.02 -9.69 24.28
CA LEU A 306 -11.01 -10.71 23.94
C LEU A 306 -12.42 -10.31 24.43
N GLU A 307 -12.52 -9.80 25.67
CA GLU A 307 -13.79 -9.30 26.22
C GLU A 307 -14.31 -8.08 25.45
N THR A 308 -13.42 -7.22 24.96
CA THR A 308 -13.79 -6.10 24.10
C THR A 308 -14.34 -6.57 22.76
N LEU A 309 -13.77 -7.62 22.16
CA LEU A 309 -14.35 -8.27 20.97
C LEU A 309 -15.76 -8.81 21.26
N ARG A 310 -15.96 -9.49 22.38
CA ARG A 310 -17.27 -10.02 22.80
C ARG A 310 -18.32 -8.91 22.87
N ARG A 311 -18.00 -7.82 23.56
CA ARG A 311 -18.87 -6.66 23.69
C ARG A 311 -19.16 -6.00 22.34
N TRP A 312 -18.16 -5.90 21.47
CA TRP A 312 -18.34 -5.37 20.13
C TRP A 312 -19.32 -6.22 19.31
N ILE A 313 -19.11 -7.54 19.29
CA ILE A 313 -20.00 -8.48 18.59
C ILE A 313 -21.44 -8.33 19.09
N ALA A 314 -21.65 -8.34 20.40
CA ALA A 314 -22.99 -8.18 21.00
C ALA A 314 -23.62 -6.82 20.65
N ALA A 315 -22.85 -5.72 20.69
CA ALA A 315 -23.35 -4.37 20.39
C ALA A 315 -23.81 -4.23 18.93
N GLN A 316 -23.24 -4.99 18.01
CA GLN A 316 -23.67 -5.05 16.61
C GLN A 316 -24.66 -6.19 16.30
N GLY A 317 -25.26 -6.79 17.31
CA GLY A 317 -26.31 -7.80 17.18
C GLY A 317 -25.82 -9.20 16.84
N GLY A 318 -24.50 -9.42 16.81
CA GLY A 318 -23.90 -10.74 16.58
C GLY A 318 -23.99 -11.64 17.82
N ASP A 319 -23.87 -12.95 17.61
CA ASP A 319 -23.79 -13.93 18.70
C ASP A 319 -22.43 -13.87 19.41
N PRO A 320 -22.35 -13.32 20.63
CA PRO A 320 -21.07 -13.19 21.33
C PRO A 320 -20.49 -14.55 21.81
N ALA A 321 -21.31 -15.62 21.82
CA ALA A 321 -20.86 -16.95 22.23
C ALA A 321 -19.85 -17.57 21.24
N VAL A 322 -19.72 -17.05 20.02
CA VAL A 322 -18.69 -17.47 19.07
C VAL A 322 -17.26 -17.22 19.60
N VAL A 323 -17.11 -16.30 20.56
CA VAL A 323 -15.82 -16.00 21.18
C VAL A 323 -15.34 -17.15 22.07
N ASP A 324 -16.26 -17.82 22.77
CA ASP A 324 -15.95 -18.97 23.62
C ASP A 324 -16.00 -20.31 22.86
N ASP A 325 -16.86 -20.35 21.84
CA ASP A 325 -17.09 -21.54 21.02
C ASP A 325 -17.10 -21.17 19.53
N PRO A 326 -15.93 -21.10 18.87
CA PRO A 326 -15.84 -20.79 17.44
C PRO A 326 -16.53 -21.82 16.52
N SER A 327 -16.93 -23.00 17.03
CA SER A 327 -17.70 -23.98 16.25
C SER A 327 -19.11 -23.50 15.88
N ARG A 328 -19.59 -22.43 16.55
CA ARG A 328 -20.86 -21.73 16.23
C ARG A 328 -20.79 -20.89 14.95
N LEU A 329 -19.58 -20.62 14.47
CA LEU A 329 -19.38 -20.01 13.16
C LEU A 329 -19.72 -21.02 12.05
N PRO A 330 -20.09 -20.57 10.82
CA PRO A 330 -20.36 -21.46 9.70
C PRO A 330 -19.23 -22.46 9.44
N GLN A 331 -19.57 -23.74 9.30
CA GLN A 331 -18.64 -24.84 9.09
C GLN A 331 -18.85 -25.48 7.72
N ALA A 332 -17.78 -25.75 6.99
CA ALA A 332 -17.85 -26.50 5.74
C ALA A 332 -18.05 -28.00 5.99
N PRO A 333 -18.88 -28.69 5.19
CA PRO A 333 -19.15 -30.11 5.36
C PRO A 333 -17.95 -31.02 5.06
N VAL A 334 -17.03 -30.56 4.20
CA VAL A 334 -15.81 -31.28 3.82
C VAL A 334 -14.59 -30.55 4.36
N GLN A 335 -13.73 -31.27 5.07
CA GLN A 335 -12.44 -30.79 5.54
C GLN A 335 -11.38 -31.79 5.06
N MET A 336 -10.64 -31.42 4.01
CA MET A 336 -9.69 -32.29 3.35
C MET A 336 -8.24 -31.85 3.62
N PRO A 337 -7.46 -32.63 4.39
CA PRO A 337 -6.06 -32.32 4.63
C PRO A 337 -5.20 -32.65 3.41
N TYR A 338 -4.23 -31.78 3.11
CA TYR A 338 -3.17 -32.04 2.15
C TYR A 338 -1.89 -32.48 2.87
N LEU A 339 -1.38 -33.63 2.46
CA LEU A 339 -0.09 -34.18 2.92
C LEU A 339 0.97 -33.91 1.85
N PRO A 340 2.10 -33.28 2.19
CA PRO A 340 3.14 -33.00 1.21
C PRO A 340 3.78 -34.28 0.68
N LYS A 341 4.13 -34.32 -0.61
CA LYS A 341 4.72 -35.49 -1.29
C LYS A 341 6.16 -35.77 -0.86
N LYS A 342 6.86 -34.74 -0.35
CA LYS A 342 8.21 -34.85 0.21
C LYS A 342 8.34 -34.09 1.53
N ALA A 343 9.25 -34.53 2.37
CA ALA A 343 9.66 -33.76 3.55
C ALA A 343 10.66 -32.69 3.12
N GLY A 344 10.76 -31.61 3.89
CA GLY A 344 11.69 -30.50 3.61
C GLY A 344 11.28 -29.23 4.33
N PHE A 345 11.68 -28.09 3.81
CA PHE A 345 11.32 -26.76 4.30
C PHE A 345 10.41 -26.06 3.29
N VAL A 346 9.38 -25.41 3.77
CA VAL A 346 8.49 -24.62 2.91
C VAL A 346 9.27 -23.43 2.34
N ALA A 347 9.50 -23.44 1.03
CA ALA A 347 10.24 -22.39 0.35
C ALA A 347 9.32 -21.29 -0.23
N LYS A 348 8.09 -21.68 -0.64
CA LYS A 348 7.16 -20.75 -1.28
C LYS A 348 5.71 -21.12 -1.02
N LEU A 349 4.92 -20.13 -0.60
CA LEU A 349 3.47 -20.17 -0.44
C LEU A 349 2.86 -18.94 -1.12
N PRO A 350 2.67 -18.95 -2.45
CA PRO A 350 2.21 -17.77 -3.18
C PRO A 350 0.85 -17.30 -2.69
N ALA A 351 0.80 -16.16 -2.01
CA ALA A 351 -0.42 -15.66 -1.37
C ALA A 351 -1.56 -15.48 -2.38
N LEU A 352 -1.26 -14.96 -3.58
CA LEU A 352 -2.25 -14.77 -4.64
C LEU A 352 -2.94 -16.08 -5.03
N ALA A 353 -2.18 -17.16 -5.19
CA ALA A 353 -2.72 -18.47 -5.55
C ALA A 353 -3.68 -19.00 -4.48
N PHE A 354 -3.32 -18.89 -3.20
CA PHE A 354 -4.20 -19.24 -2.09
C PHE A 354 -5.47 -18.39 -2.05
N GLY A 355 -5.36 -17.08 -2.31
CA GLY A 355 -6.49 -16.17 -2.38
C GLY A 355 -7.46 -16.52 -3.52
N LEU A 356 -6.92 -16.81 -4.71
CA LEU A 356 -7.72 -17.22 -5.86
C LEU A 356 -8.37 -18.60 -5.66
N ALA A 357 -7.65 -19.56 -5.08
CA ALA A 357 -8.19 -20.86 -4.75
C ALA A 357 -9.35 -20.76 -3.73
N ALA A 358 -9.17 -19.97 -2.67
CA ALA A 358 -10.23 -19.71 -1.69
C ALA A 358 -11.45 -18.99 -2.32
N MET A 359 -11.22 -18.03 -3.23
CA MET A 359 -12.30 -17.38 -3.98
C MET A 359 -13.11 -18.38 -4.81
N ARG A 360 -12.43 -19.30 -5.53
CA ARG A 360 -13.09 -20.34 -6.33
C ARG A 360 -13.83 -21.38 -5.49
N LEU A 361 -13.43 -21.61 -4.24
CA LEU A 361 -14.23 -22.39 -3.28
C LEU A 361 -15.54 -21.69 -2.88
N GLY A 362 -15.64 -20.37 -3.10
CA GLY A 362 -16.80 -19.56 -2.73
C GLY A 362 -16.53 -18.60 -1.57
N ALA A 363 -15.31 -18.51 -1.03
CA ALA A 363 -14.97 -17.58 0.05
C ALA A 363 -14.89 -16.11 -0.41
N GLY A 364 -14.74 -15.85 -1.71
CA GLY A 364 -14.67 -14.53 -2.32
C GLY A 364 -15.67 -14.36 -3.47
N ARG A 365 -15.67 -13.18 -4.11
CA ARG A 365 -16.54 -12.85 -5.24
C ARG A 365 -15.73 -12.75 -6.53
N GLU A 366 -16.07 -13.55 -7.54
CA GLU A 366 -15.57 -13.39 -8.91
C GLU A 366 -16.22 -12.18 -9.59
N THR A 367 -17.50 -11.92 -9.27
CA THR A 367 -18.27 -10.78 -9.76
C THR A 367 -18.91 -10.04 -8.57
N LYS A 368 -19.18 -8.75 -8.73
CA LYS A 368 -19.69 -7.88 -7.66
C LYS A 368 -20.94 -8.41 -6.95
N ASP A 369 -21.82 -9.10 -7.68
CA ASP A 369 -23.11 -9.58 -7.18
C ASP A 369 -23.07 -11.08 -6.80
N ALA A 370 -21.94 -11.75 -6.91
CA ALA A 370 -21.79 -13.15 -6.54
C ALA A 370 -22.00 -13.34 -5.02
N ALA A 371 -22.78 -14.35 -4.65
CA ALA A 371 -22.94 -14.77 -3.26
C ALA A 371 -21.65 -15.44 -2.77
N ILE A 372 -21.28 -15.20 -1.51
CA ILE A 372 -20.16 -15.88 -0.85
C ILE A 372 -20.67 -16.97 0.10
N ASP A 373 -19.83 -17.98 0.29
CA ASP A 373 -20.02 -18.99 1.33
C ASP A 373 -19.06 -18.69 2.50
N PRO A 374 -19.55 -18.28 3.66
CA PRO A 374 -18.69 -17.95 4.79
C PRO A 374 -17.97 -19.15 5.41
N SER A 375 -18.42 -20.40 5.12
CA SER A 375 -17.89 -21.62 5.73
C SER A 375 -16.66 -22.18 5.07
N VAL A 376 -16.42 -21.84 3.79
CA VAL A 376 -15.33 -22.42 2.98
C VAL A 376 -14.04 -21.63 3.08
N GLY A 377 -12.92 -22.30 2.77
CA GLY A 377 -11.61 -21.67 2.78
C GLY A 377 -10.46 -22.65 2.95
N ILE A 378 -9.32 -22.15 3.41
CA ILE A 378 -8.08 -22.91 3.57
C ILE A 378 -7.47 -22.56 4.92
N VAL A 379 -6.98 -23.57 5.65
CA VAL A 379 -6.22 -23.40 6.90
C VAL A 379 -4.82 -23.96 6.70
N LEU A 380 -3.80 -23.11 6.80
CA LEU A 380 -2.39 -23.48 6.74
C LEU A 380 -1.96 -24.09 8.07
N HIS A 381 -1.08 -25.10 8.03
CA HIS A 381 -0.42 -25.70 9.18
C HIS A 381 1.10 -25.50 9.14
N ALA A 382 1.62 -24.91 8.06
CA ALA A 382 3.01 -24.56 7.89
C ALA A 382 3.13 -23.25 7.10
N LYS A 383 4.18 -22.49 7.39
CA LYS A 383 4.52 -21.20 6.76
C LYS A 383 5.90 -21.32 6.10
N VAL A 384 6.28 -20.31 5.29
CA VAL A 384 7.63 -20.25 4.70
C VAL A 384 8.68 -20.27 5.81
N GLY A 385 9.66 -21.19 5.66
CA GLY A 385 10.69 -21.49 6.66
C GLY A 385 10.38 -22.69 7.55
N ASP A 386 9.12 -23.11 7.67
CA ASP A 386 8.75 -24.26 8.51
C ASP A 386 9.15 -25.59 7.86
N ARG A 387 9.53 -26.56 8.71
CA ARG A 387 9.82 -27.93 8.29
C ARG A 387 8.53 -28.74 8.17
N VAL A 388 8.30 -29.37 7.02
CA VAL A 388 7.15 -30.23 6.74
C VAL A 388 7.56 -31.69 6.60
N GLN A 389 6.60 -32.60 6.87
CA GLN A 389 6.77 -34.04 6.84
C GLN A 389 5.61 -34.69 6.09
N THR A 390 5.87 -35.78 5.36
CA THR A 390 4.88 -36.43 4.49
C THR A 390 3.66 -37.01 5.20
N HIS A 391 3.71 -37.17 6.51
CA HIS A 391 2.63 -37.73 7.34
C HIS A 391 1.88 -36.67 8.17
N ARG A 392 2.23 -35.39 8.02
CA ARG A 392 1.54 -34.27 8.69
C ARG A 392 0.91 -33.34 7.67
N PRO A 393 -0.34 -32.93 7.87
CA PRO A 393 -0.97 -31.98 6.96
C PRO A 393 -0.18 -30.66 6.89
N MET A 394 -0.01 -30.14 5.66
CA MET A 394 0.58 -28.83 5.42
C MET A 394 -0.50 -27.73 5.36
N PHE A 395 -1.67 -28.08 4.88
CA PHE A 395 -2.88 -27.27 4.96
C PHE A 395 -4.12 -28.16 4.91
N THR A 396 -5.28 -27.59 5.28
CA THR A 396 -6.60 -28.23 5.18
C THR A 396 -7.51 -27.36 4.35
N VAL A 397 -8.19 -27.93 3.36
CA VAL A 397 -9.20 -27.28 2.55
C VAL A 397 -10.58 -27.53 3.16
N HIS A 398 -11.33 -26.45 3.41
CA HIS A 398 -12.71 -26.46 3.84
C HIS A 398 -13.60 -26.17 2.63
N ALA A 399 -14.41 -27.13 2.19
CA ALA A 399 -15.16 -27.04 0.93
C ALA A 399 -16.58 -27.57 1.08
N ARG A 400 -17.43 -27.28 0.09
CA ARG A 400 -18.79 -27.85 0.00
C ARG A 400 -18.78 -29.30 -0.46
N THR A 401 -17.87 -29.63 -1.36
CA THR A 401 -17.74 -30.97 -1.96
C THR A 401 -16.30 -31.45 -1.95
N GLU A 402 -16.10 -32.77 -2.01
CA GLU A 402 -14.77 -33.36 -2.14
C GLU A 402 -14.11 -32.98 -3.47
N GLU A 403 -14.89 -32.82 -4.54
CA GLU A 403 -14.40 -32.41 -5.86
C GLU A 403 -13.79 -31.00 -5.81
N ASP A 404 -14.47 -30.04 -5.15
CA ASP A 404 -13.96 -28.69 -4.95
C ASP A 404 -12.66 -28.68 -4.12
N ALA A 405 -12.61 -29.49 -3.06
CA ALA A 405 -11.43 -29.64 -2.23
C ALA A 405 -10.24 -30.20 -3.02
N LEU A 406 -10.45 -31.24 -3.82
CA LEU A 406 -9.41 -31.84 -4.67
C LEU A 406 -8.92 -30.88 -5.76
N ARG A 407 -9.81 -30.08 -6.34
CA ARG A 407 -9.45 -29.05 -7.32
C ARG A 407 -8.57 -27.99 -6.67
N CYS A 408 -8.96 -27.47 -5.52
CA CYS A 408 -8.20 -26.48 -4.75
C CYS A 408 -6.81 -27.00 -4.37
N ILE A 409 -6.71 -28.26 -3.90
CA ILE A 409 -5.43 -28.89 -3.58
C ILE A 409 -4.50 -28.94 -4.78
N ARG A 410 -5.00 -29.35 -5.96
CA ARG A 410 -4.19 -29.42 -7.19
C ARG A 410 -3.66 -28.05 -7.61
N GLU A 411 -4.51 -27.02 -7.59
CA GLU A 411 -4.13 -25.64 -7.95
C GLU A 411 -3.01 -25.10 -7.06
N ILE A 412 -3.08 -25.37 -5.75
CA ILE A 412 -2.07 -24.91 -4.78
C ILE A 412 -0.77 -25.73 -4.92
N GLU A 413 -0.89 -27.04 -5.08
CA GLU A 413 0.27 -27.95 -5.19
C GLU A 413 1.18 -27.59 -6.36
N GLU A 414 0.61 -27.11 -7.48
CA GLU A 414 1.37 -26.74 -8.69
C GLU A 414 2.29 -25.54 -8.50
N VAL A 415 2.01 -24.68 -7.50
CA VAL A 415 2.70 -23.38 -7.34
C VAL A 415 3.48 -23.23 -6.04
N MET A 416 3.24 -24.10 -5.06
CA MET A 416 4.01 -24.11 -3.82
C MET A 416 5.35 -24.82 -4.01
N GLU A 417 6.33 -24.45 -3.20
CA GLU A 417 7.67 -25.05 -3.27
C GLU A 417 8.15 -25.54 -1.90
N ILE A 418 8.74 -26.75 -1.88
CA ILE A 418 9.41 -27.34 -0.71
C ILE A 418 10.88 -27.53 -1.07
N SER A 419 11.79 -26.97 -0.26
CA SER A 419 13.24 -27.09 -0.40
C SER A 419 13.78 -28.20 0.51
N ASP A 420 14.86 -28.84 0.08
CA ASP A 420 15.62 -29.75 0.94
C ASP A 420 16.49 -28.98 1.94
N ASP A 421 16.90 -27.75 1.60
CA ASP A 421 17.69 -26.85 2.43
C ASP A 421 16.79 -25.93 3.28
N PRO A 422 17.24 -25.53 4.48
CA PRO A 422 16.55 -24.54 5.30
C PRO A 422 16.29 -23.22 4.56
N VAL A 423 15.09 -22.66 4.74
CA VAL A 423 14.66 -21.40 4.15
C VAL A 423 14.40 -20.40 5.28
N GLU A 424 14.90 -19.18 5.15
CA GLU A 424 14.65 -18.11 6.11
C GLU A 424 13.24 -17.54 5.92
N ALA A 425 12.53 -17.34 7.05
CA ALA A 425 11.22 -16.71 7.03
C ALA A 425 11.33 -15.24 6.61
N PRO A 426 10.47 -14.74 5.69
CA PRO A 426 10.55 -13.35 5.26
C PRO A 426 10.21 -12.37 6.40
N PRO A 427 10.81 -11.16 6.41
CA PRO A 427 10.48 -10.14 7.40
C PRO A 427 9.01 -9.73 7.29
N LEU A 428 8.33 -9.59 8.43
CA LEU A 428 6.90 -9.24 8.50
C LEU A 428 6.66 -7.75 8.27
N ILE A 429 7.45 -6.89 8.92
CA ILE A 429 7.39 -5.44 8.79
C ILE A 429 8.57 -4.98 7.94
N LEU A 430 8.27 -4.35 6.82
CA LEU A 430 9.27 -3.92 5.83
C LEU A 430 9.73 -2.48 6.04
N ALA A 431 8.84 -1.62 6.54
CA ALA A 431 9.13 -0.23 6.89
C ALA A 431 8.00 0.38 7.72
N ARG A 432 8.32 1.49 8.41
CA ARG A 432 7.34 2.44 8.96
C ARG A 432 7.63 3.80 8.35
N ILE A 433 6.60 4.50 7.91
CA ILE A 433 6.71 5.80 7.24
C ILE A 433 5.81 6.78 7.98
N ASP A 434 6.40 7.80 8.53
CA ASP A 434 5.74 8.91 9.16
C ASP A 434 6.14 10.24 8.48
N ARG A 435 5.71 11.36 9.05
CA ARG A 435 6.02 12.68 8.53
C ARG A 435 7.52 12.94 8.35
N SER A 436 8.38 12.37 9.18
CA SER A 436 9.83 12.60 9.12
C SER A 436 10.49 11.83 7.95
N GLU A 437 9.90 10.70 7.55
CA GLU A 437 10.35 9.91 6.40
C GLU A 437 9.65 10.29 5.08
N ALA A 438 8.64 11.14 5.12
CA ALA A 438 7.99 11.71 3.94
C ALA A 438 8.83 12.85 3.32
N LEU A 439 10.16 12.75 3.37
CA LEU A 439 11.06 13.71 2.75
C LEU A 439 11.10 13.50 1.24
N PRO A 440 11.08 14.57 0.43
CA PRO A 440 11.01 14.50 -1.03
C PRO A 440 12.08 13.61 -1.68
N HIS A 441 13.29 13.56 -1.08
CA HIS A 441 14.41 12.79 -1.63
C HIS A 441 14.37 11.28 -1.36
N ALA A 442 13.54 10.82 -0.43
CA ALA A 442 13.59 9.42 0.00
C ALA A 442 13.09 8.45 -1.09
N ASP A 443 12.06 8.86 -1.87
CA ASP A 443 11.60 8.07 -3.03
C ASP A 443 12.63 8.03 -4.14
N LEU A 444 13.29 9.16 -4.36
CA LEU A 444 14.31 9.29 -5.38
C LEU A 444 15.55 8.43 -5.03
N MET A 445 15.92 8.39 -3.75
CA MET A 445 17.00 7.53 -3.26
C MET A 445 16.65 6.03 -3.36
N GLU A 446 15.41 5.65 -3.10
CA GLU A 446 14.97 4.26 -3.25
C GLU A 446 14.95 3.84 -4.73
N ALA A 447 14.44 4.69 -5.61
CA ALA A 447 14.50 4.45 -7.07
C ALA A 447 15.93 4.29 -7.58
N ALA A 448 16.88 5.10 -7.05
CA ALA A 448 18.30 4.95 -7.36
C ALA A 448 18.86 3.62 -6.81
N ARG A 449 18.45 3.17 -5.61
CA ARG A 449 18.86 1.91 -5.01
C ARG A 449 18.41 0.71 -5.86
N GLU A 450 17.17 0.69 -6.32
CA GLU A 450 16.65 -0.36 -7.20
C GLU A 450 17.34 -0.36 -8.56
N ALA A 451 17.64 0.82 -9.11
CA ALA A 451 18.39 0.93 -10.36
C ALA A 451 19.78 0.31 -10.23
N ARG A 452 20.44 0.48 -9.09
CA ARG A 452 21.76 -0.10 -8.80
C ARG A 452 21.81 -1.62 -8.96
N GLU A 453 20.72 -2.33 -8.62
CA GLU A 453 20.63 -3.79 -8.75
C GLU A 453 20.69 -4.27 -10.20
N ARG A 454 20.47 -3.37 -11.16
CA ARG A 454 20.54 -3.62 -12.62
C ARG A 454 21.88 -3.22 -13.25
N ALA A 455 22.86 -2.83 -12.43
CA ALA A 455 24.17 -2.43 -12.92
C ALA A 455 24.91 -3.60 -13.59
N TYR A 456 25.56 -3.33 -14.72
CA TYR A 456 26.44 -4.29 -15.38
C TYR A 456 27.88 -3.94 -15.08
N VAL A 457 28.47 -4.65 -14.10
CA VAL A 457 29.79 -4.30 -13.52
C VAL A 457 30.75 -5.50 -13.43
N PRO A 458 31.00 -6.21 -14.56
CA PRO A 458 31.81 -7.43 -14.55
C PRO A 458 33.30 -7.19 -14.26
N TYR A 459 33.79 -5.95 -14.31
CA TYR A 459 35.19 -5.63 -14.15
C TYR A 459 35.51 -5.04 -12.77
N SER A 460 34.74 -4.07 -12.30
CA SER A 460 34.99 -3.42 -11.01
C SER A 460 34.20 -4.04 -9.84
N GLY A 461 33.08 -4.65 -10.13
CA GLY A 461 32.12 -5.05 -9.10
C GLY A 461 31.42 -3.86 -8.42
N PHE A 462 31.71 -2.62 -8.81
CA PHE A 462 31.20 -1.40 -8.18
C PHE A 462 29.90 -0.93 -8.84
N ALA A 463 28.77 -1.40 -8.30
CA ALA A 463 27.44 -1.04 -8.79
C ALA A 463 27.00 0.33 -8.27
N VAL A 464 26.55 1.20 -9.19
CA VAL A 464 26.00 2.52 -8.93
C VAL A 464 24.60 2.63 -9.54
N GLY A 465 23.66 3.21 -8.82
CA GLY A 465 22.36 3.58 -9.33
C GLY A 465 22.11 5.07 -9.24
N ALA A 466 21.36 5.60 -10.18
CA ALA A 466 20.91 6.99 -10.20
C ALA A 466 19.42 7.08 -10.52
N ALA A 467 18.75 8.11 -10.01
CA ALA A 467 17.38 8.45 -10.33
C ALA A 467 17.25 9.97 -10.53
N LEU A 468 16.40 10.36 -11.46
CA LEU A 468 16.03 11.74 -11.75
C LEU A 468 14.52 11.90 -11.47
N GLU A 469 14.15 12.96 -10.79
CA GLU A 469 12.76 13.42 -10.70
C GLU A 469 12.54 14.49 -11.75
N LEU A 470 11.56 14.27 -12.64
CA LEU A 470 11.18 15.22 -13.66
C LEU A 470 10.06 16.16 -13.18
N ALA A 471 9.92 17.30 -13.85
CA ALA A 471 8.89 18.29 -13.51
C ALA A 471 7.45 17.76 -13.58
N ASP A 472 7.20 16.74 -14.40
CA ASP A 472 5.91 16.05 -14.51
C ASP A 472 5.68 14.97 -13.44
N GLY A 473 6.60 14.84 -12.48
CA GLY A 473 6.54 13.86 -11.38
C GLY A 473 7.01 12.45 -11.74
N ARG A 474 7.42 12.20 -12.99
CA ARG A 474 8.02 10.92 -13.37
C ARG A 474 9.41 10.78 -12.79
N MET A 475 9.77 9.55 -12.43
CA MET A 475 11.14 9.17 -12.08
C MET A 475 11.79 8.40 -13.22
N VAL A 476 12.98 8.85 -13.63
CA VAL A 476 13.80 8.16 -14.65
C VAL A 476 15.06 7.64 -14.00
N THR A 477 15.30 6.34 -14.11
CA THR A 477 16.41 5.66 -13.44
C THR A 477 17.49 5.23 -14.42
N GLY A 478 18.73 5.11 -13.92
CA GLY A 478 19.87 4.59 -14.64
C GLY A 478 20.81 3.81 -13.72
N ALA A 479 21.53 2.87 -14.30
CA ALA A 479 22.61 2.13 -13.65
C ALA A 479 23.90 2.26 -14.46
N ASN A 480 25.05 2.03 -13.84
CA ASN A 480 26.30 2.02 -14.60
C ASN A 480 26.44 0.74 -15.42
N VAL A 481 27.00 0.92 -16.63
CA VAL A 481 27.23 -0.16 -17.58
C VAL A 481 28.70 -0.13 -18.00
N GLU A 482 29.44 -1.13 -17.58
CA GLU A 482 30.87 -1.27 -17.90
C GLU A 482 31.08 -1.87 -19.29
N ASN A 483 32.25 -1.60 -19.82
CA ASN A 483 32.73 -2.10 -21.10
C ASN A 483 34.19 -2.55 -20.99
N ALA A 484 34.58 -3.58 -21.72
CA ALA A 484 35.98 -4.04 -21.82
C ALA A 484 36.91 -2.90 -22.27
N SER A 485 36.42 -1.99 -23.09
CA SER A 485 37.06 -0.70 -23.35
C SER A 485 36.61 0.29 -22.29
N TYR A 486 37.38 0.47 -21.24
CA TYR A 486 36.99 1.25 -20.05
C TYR A 486 36.54 2.68 -20.37
N GLY A 487 37.10 3.31 -21.42
CA GLY A 487 36.68 4.63 -21.88
C GLY A 487 35.22 4.71 -22.38
N LEU A 488 34.60 3.57 -22.70
CA LEU A 488 33.22 3.47 -23.14
C LEU A 488 32.23 3.16 -22.00
N THR A 489 32.72 2.95 -20.78
CA THR A 489 31.89 2.76 -19.59
C THR A 489 30.99 3.96 -19.36
N ASN A 490 29.70 3.72 -19.14
CA ASN A 490 28.73 4.76 -18.85
C ASN A 490 28.30 4.71 -17.38
N CYS A 491 28.34 5.86 -16.70
CA CYS A 491 27.92 5.97 -15.30
C CYS A 491 26.40 6.02 -15.18
N ALA A 492 25.89 5.68 -14.01
CA ALA A 492 24.45 5.62 -13.72
C ALA A 492 23.73 6.94 -14.01
N GLU A 493 24.32 8.08 -13.62
CA GLU A 493 23.73 9.42 -13.80
C GLU A 493 23.57 9.74 -15.28
N ARG A 494 24.58 9.44 -16.11
CA ARG A 494 24.50 9.65 -17.56
C ARG A 494 23.47 8.72 -18.20
N SER A 495 23.40 7.47 -17.77
CA SER A 495 22.37 6.51 -18.23
C SER A 495 20.96 7.04 -17.94
N ALA A 496 20.72 7.61 -16.76
CA ALA A 496 19.44 8.20 -16.39
C ALA A 496 19.12 9.44 -17.23
N VAL A 497 20.08 10.37 -17.39
CA VAL A 497 19.89 11.60 -18.20
C VAL A 497 19.62 11.26 -19.66
N PHE A 498 20.40 10.36 -20.27
CA PHE A 498 20.22 9.98 -21.68
C PHE A 498 18.88 9.30 -21.92
N ARG A 499 18.44 8.50 -20.96
CA ARG A 499 17.10 7.91 -20.99
C ARG A 499 16.02 8.98 -20.89
N ALA A 500 16.14 9.94 -19.98
CA ALA A 500 15.19 11.04 -19.84
C ALA A 500 15.07 11.85 -21.14
N VAL A 501 16.19 12.14 -21.81
CA VAL A 501 16.22 12.82 -23.11
C VAL A 501 15.54 11.97 -24.20
N ALA A 502 15.82 10.67 -24.26
CA ALA A 502 15.24 9.76 -25.25
C ALA A 502 13.72 9.58 -25.08
N GLU A 503 13.21 9.70 -23.86
CA GLU A 503 11.79 9.62 -23.54
C GLU A 503 11.05 10.98 -23.66
N SER A 504 11.79 12.06 -23.89
CA SER A 504 11.21 13.40 -24.10
C SER A 504 10.72 13.60 -25.54
N ALA A 505 9.89 14.61 -25.77
CA ALA A 505 9.48 14.98 -27.12
C ALA A 505 10.72 15.36 -27.98
N PRO A 506 10.68 15.13 -29.31
CA PRO A 506 11.82 15.46 -30.19
C PRO A 506 12.29 16.91 -30.02
N GLY A 507 13.59 17.09 -29.69
CA GLY A 507 14.19 18.39 -29.45
C GLY A 507 13.87 19.04 -28.10
N ALA A 508 13.08 18.39 -27.24
CA ALA A 508 12.78 18.87 -25.90
C ALA A 508 13.91 18.49 -24.92
N ARG A 509 14.19 19.39 -24.01
CA ARG A 509 15.10 19.17 -22.87
C ARG A 509 14.26 18.71 -21.68
N PRO A 510 14.59 17.58 -21.02
CA PRO A 510 13.89 17.16 -19.81
C PRO A 510 14.10 18.20 -18.70
N GLU A 511 13.06 18.58 -18.02
CA GLU A 511 13.11 19.46 -16.86
C GLU A 511 13.31 18.59 -15.61
N ILE A 512 14.55 18.57 -15.09
CA ILE A 512 14.95 17.75 -13.94
C ILE A 512 14.86 18.59 -12.66
N ARG A 513 14.06 18.13 -11.69
CA ARG A 513 13.84 18.79 -10.40
C ARG A 513 14.80 18.34 -9.32
N ALA A 514 15.20 17.06 -9.34
CA ALA A 514 16.11 16.50 -8.37
C ALA A 514 16.86 15.30 -8.94
N VAL A 515 18.01 14.99 -8.35
CA VAL A 515 18.87 13.86 -8.73
C VAL A 515 19.24 13.08 -7.47
N ALA A 516 19.24 11.74 -7.55
CA ALA A 516 19.80 10.88 -6.51
C ALA A 516 20.85 9.94 -7.11
N VAL A 517 21.93 9.69 -6.36
CA VAL A 517 23.00 8.75 -6.71
C VAL A 517 23.37 7.90 -5.50
N ILE A 518 23.46 6.57 -5.68
CA ILE A 518 23.75 5.64 -4.58
C ILE A 518 24.71 4.53 -5.02
N ALA A 519 25.63 4.16 -4.11
CA ALA A 519 26.49 3.00 -4.27
C ALA A 519 26.75 2.32 -2.92
N ASP A 520 27.34 1.11 -2.96
CA ASP A 520 27.89 0.46 -1.78
C ASP A 520 29.27 1.02 -1.48
N SER A 521 29.31 2.04 -0.65
CA SER A 521 30.53 2.77 -0.29
C SER A 521 30.53 3.17 1.19
N PRO A 522 31.70 3.34 1.82
CA PRO A 522 31.79 3.79 3.20
C PRO A 522 31.12 5.15 3.44
N GLU A 523 31.23 6.06 2.50
CA GLU A 523 30.65 7.40 2.49
C GLU A 523 29.72 7.57 1.29
N PRO A 524 28.78 8.54 1.31
CA PRO A 524 27.94 8.87 0.17
C PRO A 524 28.74 9.13 -1.11
N VAL A 525 28.36 8.46 -2.21
CA VAL A 525 29.09 8.52 -3.47
C VAL A 525 28.78 9.79 -4.25
N SER A 526 29.80 10.47 -4.74
CA SER A 526 29.66 11.68 -5.57
C SER A 526 29.79 11.37 -7.05
N PRO A 527 29.05 12.05 -7.95
CA PRO A 527 29.19 11.95 -9.39
C PRO A 527 30.62 12.24 -9.86
N CYS A 528 31.12 11.50 -10.84
CA CYS A 528 32.40 11.77 -11.47
C CYS A 528 32.37 13.09 -12.28
N GLY A 529 33.54 13.63 -12.68
CA GLY A 529 33.61 14.90 -13.40
C GLY A 529 32.79 14.97 -14.68
N ALA A 530 32.77 13.88 -15.47
CA ALA A 530 31.93 13.80 -16.68
C ALA A 530 30.45 13.84 -16.39
N CYS A 531 30.01 13.16 -15.31
CA CYS A 531 28.60 13.20 -14.88
C CYS A 531 28.17 14.58 -14.37
N ARG A 532 29.07 15.27 -13.62
CA ARG A 532 28.79 16.65 -13.16
C ARG A 532 28.60 17.60 -14.34
N GLN A 533 29.40 17.48 -15.40
CA GLN A 533 29.24 18.30 -16.61
C GLN A 533 27.94 17.98 -17.34
N VAL A 534 27.54 16.70 -17.45
CA VAL A 534 26.27 16.31 -18.05
C VAL A 534 25.10 16.82 -17.20
N LEU A 535 25.16 16.71 -15.87
CA LEU A 535 24.12 17.27 -15.00
C LEU A 535 24.03 18.79 -15.16
N ALA A 536 25.15 19.51 -15.23
CA ALA A 536 25.18 20.96 -15.44
C ALA A 536 24.57 21.40 -16.79
N GLU A 537 24.56 20.53 -17.80
CA GLU A 537 23.91 20.78 -19.09
C GLU A 537 22.37 20.69 -18.95
N PHE A 538 21.83 19.75 -18.16
CA PHE A 538 20.41 19.44 -18.12
C PHE A 538 19.69 19.95 -16.87
N CYS A 539 20.39 20.39 -15.83
CA CYS A 539 19.83 20.83 -14.57
C CYS A 539 20.18 22.29 -14.28
N PRO A 540 19.27 23.09 -13.73
CA PRO A 540 19.60 24.38 -13.12
C PRO A 540 20.68 24.21 -12.02
N PRO A 541 21.51 25.26 -11.76
CA PRO A 541 22.56 25.17 -10.74
C PRO A 541 22.07 24.89 -9.31
N ASP A 542 20.83 25.24 -8.99
CA ASP A 542 20.16 25.05 -7.71
C ASP A 542 19.45 23.70 -7.58
N THR A 543 19.44 22.89 -8.63
CA THR A 543 18.85 21.54 -8.60
C THR A 543 19.51 20.69 -7.50
N PRO A 544 18.75 20.13 -6.53
CA PRO A 544 19.28 19.29 -5.47
C PRO A 544 19.78 17.95 -6.01
N VAL A 545 20.92 17.52 -5.47
CA VAL A 545 21.54 16.21 -5.74
C VAL A 545 21.75 15.49 -4.41
N TYR A 546 21.05 14.39 -4.23
CA TYR A 546 21.14 13.54 -3.05
C TYR A 546 22.14 12.42 -3.30
N LEU A 547 23.21 12.43 -2.53
CA LEU A 547 24.31 11.47 -2.60
C LEU A 547 24.17 10.48 -1.45
N GLY A 548 24.11 9.20 -1.74
CA GLY A 548 23.86 8.19 -0.71
C GLY A 548 24.77 6.97 -0.74
N ASN A 549 24.74 6.22 0.36
CA ASN A 549 25.32 4.89 0.47
C ASN A 549 24.25 3.87 0.92
N LEU A 550 24.60 2.59 0.91
CA LEU A 550 23.66 1.53 1.36
C LEU A 550 23.47 1.48 2.88
N ARG A 551 24.25 2.24 3.66
CA ARG A 551 24.16 2.32 5.12
C ARG A 551 23.09 3.31 5.60
N GLY A 552 22.54 4.13 4.66
CA GLY A 552 21.51 5.12 4.95
C GLY A 552 22.04 6.55 5.09
N ASP A 553 23.35 6.77 4.95
CA ASP A 553 23.89 8.14 4.95
C ASP A 553 23.51 8.85 3.65
N VAL A 554 23.04 10.08 3.75
CA VAL A 554 22.67 10.95 2.62
C VAL A 554 23.28 12.33 2.82
N VAL A 555 23.93 12.84 1.78
CA VAL A 555 24.43 14.22 1.70
C VAL A 555 23.69 14.92 0.57
N GLU A 556 23.12 16.09 0.86
CA GLU A 556 22.49 16.97 -0.12
C GLU A 556 23.50 18.00 -0.62
N MET A 557 23.62 18.11 -1.94
CA MET A 557 24.36 19.15 -2.64
C MET A 557 23.49 19.69 -3.78
N THR A 558 23.91 20.80 -4.40
CA THR A 558 23.31 21.25 -5.65
C THR A 558 24.23 20.97 -6.83
N VAL A 559 23.68 20.98 -8.05
CA VAL A 559 24.48 20.81 -9.28
C VAL A 559 25.59 21.88 -9.36
N GLY A 560 25.29 23.13 -8.99
CA GLY A 560 26.29 24.22 -8.94
C GLY A 560 27.38 24.00 -7.89
N GLN A 561 27.09 23.37 -6.75
CA GLN A 561 28.08 22.99 -5.74
C GLN A 561 28.95 21.81 -6.20
N LEU A 562 28.39 20.89 -6.99
CA LEU A 562 29.16 19.76 -7.56
C LEU A 562 30.12 20.17 -8.64
N LEU A 563 29.82 21.23 -9.41
CA LEU A 563 30.69 21.74 -10.49
C LEU A 563 30.69 23.27 -10.50
N PRO A 564 31.48 23.91 -9.60
CA PRO A 564 31.69 25.35 -9.64
C PRO A 564 32.33 25.77 -10.95
N GLY A 565 31.80 26.80 -11.62
CA GLY A 565 32.34 27.28 -12.90
C GLY A 565 32.12 26.34 -14.09
N ALA A 566 30.99 25.59 -14.07
CA ALA A 566 30.63 24.70 -15.17
C ALA A 566 30.63 25.41 -16.52
N PHE A 567 31.07 24.73 -17.56
CA PHE A 567 30.95 25.20 -18.94
C PHE A 567 29.49 24.99 -19.41
N THR A 568 28.81 26.06 -19.79
CA THR A 568 27.38 26.03 -20.17
C THR A 568 27.15 26.72 -21.50
N ASP A 569 25.97 26.57 -22.08
CA ASP A 569 25.56 27.22 -23.33
C ASP A 569 25.58 28.75 -23.27
N ALA A 570 25.50 29.35 -22.08
CA ALA A 570 25.60 30.77 -21.87
C ALA A 570 26.96 31.34 -22.37
N GLN A 571 28.03 30.57 -22.23
CA GLN A 571 29.37 30.95 -22.71
C GLN A 571 29.51 30.86 -24.25
N MET A 572 28.61 30.09 -24.91
CA MET A 572 28.57 29.99 -26.37
C MET A 572 27.56 30.93 -27.03
N ALA A 573 26.77 31.69 -26.24
CA ALA A 573 25.70 32.55 -26.76
C ALA A 573 26.20 33.61 -27.74
N ASN A 574 27.39 34.12 -27.58
CA ASN A 574 27.98 35.14 -28.50
C ASN A 574 28.41 34.55 -29.85
N VAL A 575 28.77 33.27 -29.92
CA VAL A 575 29.14 32.60 -31.16
C VAL A 575 27.91 32.39 -32.06
N ARG A 576 26.77 31.99 -31.46
CA ARG A 576 25.54 31.74 -32.20
C ARG A 576 24.83 33.03 -32.72
N ARG A 577 25.15 34.22 -32.19
CA ARG A 577 24.64 35.49 -32.69
C ARG A 577 25.31 35.93 -33.99
N GLN A 578 26.59 35.63 -34.16
CA GLN A 578 27.35 35.97 -35.36
C GLN A 578 26.92 35.16 -36.59
N ASP A 579 26.49 33.88 -36.41
CA ASP A 579 26.01 33.04 -37.52
C ASP A 579 24.55 33.33 -37.96
N LYS A 580 23.82 34.21 -37.27
CA LYS A 580 22.46 34.63 -37.65
C LYS A 580 22.44 36.01 -38.31
N GLU A 581 23.55 36.76 -38.28
CA GLU A 581 23.71 38.08 -38.90
C GLU A 581 24.61 38.01 -40.17
N ALA A 582 25.07 36.84 -40.54
CA ALA A 582 25.75 36.52 -41.79
C ALA A 582 24.81 35.70 -42.72
#